data_86493dccf57c069afc45b614d5346832
#
_entry.id   86493dccf57c069afc45b614d5346832
#
_cell.length_a   1.000
_cell.length_b   1.000
_cell.length_c   1.000
_cell.angle_alpha   90.00
_cell.angle_beta   90.00
_cell.angle_gamma   90.00
#
_symmetry.space_group_name_H-M   'P 1'
#
loop_
_entity.id
_entity.type
_entity.pdbx_description
1 polymer ?
#
loop_
_entity_poly.entity_id
_entity_poly.type
_entity_poly.pdbx_seq_one_letter_code
_entity_poly.pdbx_strand_id
1 'polypeptide(L)'
;MKLSQSFFYTLRENAKDEDSVSSNLLVRAGMIKKCSNGIYMIMPMGKKVLSKVENIIREEMNAKDAQELLMPALIPEDVYVQSGRREAFGSNMFSLSDRYNKRYVLGPTHEELFAVASSMDGKSYKDFPYNLYQIQTKYRDETRPRYGLIRVREFIMKDAYTFDVDEAGLDVAYNKMYDAYCRIMDRLGLEYKIVKADTGAMGGLLSEEYQALSSIGEDVVVGCVGCDYSSNLEITEVVDTMQDSSEEELTMEVVDTPNAKTIEEVAAFFGKKESDFVKTLLYNVDGKVIAFCIPGDRELNETKALKLLGANEMEMASFEQVEQVTHARVGFAGPVGIDCPVYMDRQIKHMKNFIVGANQSDRHIKNVNCKDFTPVEVADLCQVKEGDICPKCGKKLTFQHGIEVGNLFKLGTKYSKSMNLYYTDANNQLQPVWMGSYGIGLERCMAAVADQHHDDFGIKWPVEIAPFRLAIVPVSLKDEEQVKIANDLYEFCKEHKFDVILDDRNERPGVKFKDMELIGVPYRITVGRGIKEGKLEWTDRYTGEKTEIAIEDVYSEIEKVFAM
;
A
#
# COMPACT_ATOMS: atom_id res chain seq x y z
N MET A 1 -4.31 14.18 -30.83
CA MET A 1 -3.52 13.05 -31.43
C MET A 1 -4.37 12.34 -32.46
N LYS A 2 -3.86 12.00 -33.66
CA LYS A 2 -4.55 11.16 -34.66
C LYS A 2 -4.15 9.70 -34.49
N LEU A 3 -5.13 8.79 -34.37
CA LEU A 3 -4.83 7.38 -34.11
C LEU A 3 -4.19 6.66 -35.27
N SER A 4 -4.49 7.03 -36.54
CA SER A 4 -3.85 6.47 -37.72
C SER A 4 -2.33 6.68 -37.78
N GLN A 5 -1.81 7.66 -37.00
CA GLN A 5 -0.40 8.03 -36.97
C GLN A 5 0.25 7.71 -35.60
N SER A 6 -0.45 6.96 -34.74
CA SER A 6 -0.02 6.74 -33.35
C SER A 6 0.31 5.28 -33.11
N PHE A 7 1.26 5.05 -32.19
CA PHE A 7 1.46 3.71 -31.63
C PHE A 7 0.31 3.42 -30.66
N PHE A 8 -0.77 2.88 -31.20
CA PHE A 8 -2.00 2.57 -30.50
C PHE A 8 -2.46 1.14 -30.80
N TYR A 9 -2.81 0.43 -29.76
CA TYR A 9 -3.44 -0.88 -29.85
C TYR A 9 -4.31 -1.15 -28.63
N THR A 10 -5.29 -2.02 -28.79
CA THR A 10 -6.11 -2.58 -27.72
C THR A 10 -6.19 -4.09 -27.88
N LEU A 11 -6.46 -4.80 -26.81
CA LEU A 11 -6.66 -6.23 -26.81
C LEU A 11 -8.12 -6.56 -26.49
N ARG A 12 -8.69 -7.54 -27.20
CA ARG A 12 -10.09 -7.96 -26.99
C ARG A 12 -10.25 -8.89 -25.79
N GLU A 13 -9.28 -9.77 -25.60
CA GLU A 13 -9.29 -10.79 -24.56
C GLU A 13 -8.41 -10.40 -23.38
N ASN A 14 -8.74 -10.93 -22.21
CA ASN A 14 -7.92 -10.76 -21.03
C ASN A 14 -6.55 -11.41 -21.21
N ALA A 15 -5.53 -10.76 -20.67
CA ALA A 15 -4.19 -11.34 -20.59
C ALA A 15 -4.20 -12.51 -19.60
N LYS A 16 -3.66 -13.66 -20.01
CA LYS A 16 -3.68 -14.90 -19.20
C LYS A 16 -2.82 -14.79 -17.93
N ASP A 17 -1.84 -13.89 -17.94
CA ASP A 17 -0.82 -13.75 -16.88
C ASP A 17 -1.11 -12.57 -15.93
N GLU A 18 -2.32 -11.99 -16.01
CA GLU A 18 -2.75 -10.91 -15.13
C GLU A 18 -3.84 -11.41 -14.18
N ASP A 19 -3.67 -11.10 -12.90
CA ASP A 19 -4.41 -11.67 -11.78
C ASP A 19 -5.45 -10.73 -11.14
N SER A 20 -5.62 -9.51 -11.71
CA SER A 20 -6.64 -8.55 -11.28
C SER A 20 -7.40 -7.94 -12.45
N VAL A 21 -8.58 -7.38 -12.17
CA VAL A 21 -9.40 -6.68 -13.17
C VAL A 21 -8.68 -5.44 -13.66
N SER A 22 -8.11 -4.64 -12.76
CA SER A 22 -7.38 -3.41 -13.09
C SER A 22 -6.16 -3.69 -13.96
N SER A 23 -5.34 -4.70 -13.63
CA SER A 23 -4.18 -5.04 -14.46
C SER A 23 -4.59 -5.53 -15.87
N ASN A 24 -5.64 -6.35 -15.95
CA ASN A 24 -6.20 -6.78 -17.25
C ASN A 24 -6.69 -5.60 -18.07
N LEU A 25 -7.42 -4.65 -17.48
CA LEU A 25 -7.90 -3.46 -18.19
C LEU A 25 -6.74 -2.59 -18.68
N LEU A 26 -5.73 -2.35 -17.85
CA LEU A 26 -4.55 -1.57 -18.24
C LEU A 26 -3.76 -2.22 -19.40
N VAL A 27 -3.59 -3.55 -19.38
CA VAL A 27 -2.95 -4.30 -20.48
C VAL A 27 -3.81 -4.26 -21.75
N ARG A 28 -5.12 -4.51 -21.62
CA ARG A 28 -6.05 -4.49 -22.77
C ARG A 28 -6.18 -3.11 -23.41
N ALA A 29 -6.15 -2.06 -22.59
CA ALA A 29 -6.16 -0.67 -23.07
C ALA A 29 -4.83 -0.21 -23.70
N GLY A 30 -3.82 -1.09 -23.77
CA GLY A 30 -2.50 -0.76 -24.31
C GLY A 30 -1.76 0.30 -23.48
N MET A 31 -2.04 0.38 -22.17
CA MET A 31 -1.41 1.32 -21.25
C MET A 31 -0.13 0.78 -20.63
N ILE A 32 -0.11 -0.52 -20.37
CA ILE A 32 1.06 -1.23 -19.83
C ILE A 32 1.31 -2.51 -20.61
N LYS A 33 2.56 -2.97 -20.58
CA LYS A 33 2.95 -4.28 -21.13
C LYS A 33 3.96 -4.94 -20.20
N LYS A 34 3.68 -6.17 -19.83
CA LYS A 34 4.57 -6.95 -18.95
C LYS A 34 5.90 -7.26 -19.67
N CYS A 35 7.01 -6.94 -19.02
CA CYS A 35 8.35 -7.28 -19.46
C CYS A 35 8.81 -8.58 -18.77
N SER A 36 8.61 -8.66 -17.46
CA SER A 36 8.91 -9.79 -16.62
C SER A 36 8.00 -9.75 -15.39
N ASN A 37 8.10 -10.72 -14.51
CA ASN A 37 7.31 -10.73 -13.28
C ASN A 37 7.68 -9.53 -12.39
N GLY A 38 6.69 -8.65 -12.13
CA GLY A 38 6.87 -7.41 -11.38
C GLY A 38 7.63 -6.29 -12.12
N ILE A 39 7.80 -6.40 -13.46
CA ILE A 39 8.43 -5.37 -14.29
C ILE A 39 7.55 -5.09 -15.50
N TYR A 40 7.11 -3.84 -15.66
CA TYR A 40 6.19 -3.40 -16.70
C TYR A 40 6.76 -2.26 -17.53
N MET A 41 6.46 -2.30 -18.83
CA MET A 41 6.66 -1.16 -19.73
C MET A 41 5.42 -0.27 -19.66
N ILE A 42 5.61 1.02 -19.42
CA ILE A 42 4.54 2.01 -19.51
C ILE A 42 4.43 2.47 -20.95
N MET A 43 3.32 2.14 -21.61
CA MET A 43 3.08 2.41 -23.01
C MET A 43 2.56 3.86 -23.21
N PRO A 44 2.52 4.41 -24.45
CA PRO A 44 2.19 5.82 -24.67
C PRO A 44 0.89 6.30 -24.01
N MET A 45 -0.18 5.49 -24.01
CA MET A 45 -1.44 5.84 -23.34
C MET A 45 -1.29 5.85 -21.82
N GLY A 46 -0.64 4.85 -21.27
CA GLY A 46 -0.35 4.78 -19.82
C GLY A 46 0.57 5.91 -19.38
N LYS A 47 1.58 6.28 -20.20
CA LYS A 47 2.46 7.41 -19.86
C LYS A 47 1.71 8.74 -19.80
N LYS A 48 0.68 8.94 -20.63
CA LYS A 48 -0.17 10.13 -20.54
C LYS A 48 -0.92 10.21 -19.20
N VAL A 49 -1.53 9.12 -18.76
CA VAL A 49 -2.20 9.05 -17.44
C VAL A 49 -1.18 9.29 -16.33
N LEU A 50 -0.09 8.54 -16.34
CA LEU A 50 0.97 8.64 -15.33
C LEU A 50 1.55 10.05 -15.24
N SER A 51 1.77 10.74 -16.38
CA SER A 51 2.25 12.13 -16.38
C SER A 51 1.24 13.11 -15.79
N LYS A 52 -0.06 12.86 -15.92
CA LYS A 52 -1.09 13.69 -15.27
C LYS A 52 -1.13 13.45 -13.76
N VAL A 53 -1.02 12.19 -13.32
CA VAL A 53 -0.84 11.85 -11.90
C VAL A 53 0.40 12.54 -11.33
N GLU A 54 1.53 12.45 -12.04
CA GLU A 54 2.79 13.13 -11.70
C GLU A 54 2.63 14.65 -11.56
N ASN A 55 1.90 15.28 -12.47
CA ASN A 55 1.66 16.73 -12.43
C ASN A 55 0.77 17.14 -11.25
N ILE A 56 -0.31 16.41 -10.94
CA ILE A 56 -1.13 16.65 -9.76
C ILE A 56 -0.27 16.61 -8.49
N ILE A 57 0.55 15.58 -8.36
CA ILE A 57 1.46 15.44 -7.22
C ILE A 57 2.42 16.64 -7.15
N ARG A 58 3.03 17.02 -8.27
CA ARG A 58 3.97 18.16 -8.33
C ARG A 58 3.30 19.47 -7.95
N GLU A 59 2.09 19.74 -8.42
CA GLU A 59 1.32 20.93 -8.09
C GLU A 59 1.03 21.02 -6.58
N GLU A 60 0.56 19.94 -5.96
CA GLU A 60 0.26 19.93 -4.53
C GLU A 60 1.53 20.00 -3.65
N MET A 61 2.63 19.38 -4.09
CA MET A 61 3.92 19.52 -3.40
C MET A 61 4.46 20.95 -3.47
N ASN A 62 4.43 21.57 -4.65
CA ASN A 62 4.89 22.95 -4.84
C ASN A 62 4.01 23.95 -4.08
N ALA A 63 2.69 23.69 -3.95
CA ALA A 63 1.78 24.51 -3.14
C ALA A 63 2.10 24.47 -1.62
N LYS A 64 2.95 23.52 -1.18
CA LYS A 64 3.48 23.43 0.20
C LYS A 64 4.95 23.84 0.31
N ASP A 65 5.45 24.64 -0.63
CA ASP A 65 6.82 25.15 -0.69
C ASP A 65 7.90 24.05 -0.78
N ALA A 66 7.53 22.85 -1.25
CA ALA A 66 8.48 21.77 -1.49
C ALA A 66 9.30 22.03 -2.77
N GLN A 67 10.56 21.66 -2.75
CA GLN A 67 11.50 21.89 -3.86
C GLN A 67 11.87 20.54 -4.51
N GLU A 68 11.69 20.46 -5.83
CA GLU A 68 12.01 19.24 -6.59
C GLU A 68 13.50 19.16 -6.89
N LEU A 69 14.09 17.99 -6.67
CA LEU A 69 15.45 17.65 -7.06
C LEU A 69 15.48 16.22 -7.62
N LEU A 70 16.63 15.70 -8.01
CA LEU A 70 16.79 14.33 -8.47
C LEU A 70 18.06 13.71 -7.90
N MET A 71 17.90 12.64 -7.11
CA MET A 71 18.98 11.84 -6.55
C MET A 71 19.39 10.70 -7.50
N PRO A 72 20.61 10.15 -7.40
CA PRO A 72 20.99 8.95 -8.15
C PRO A 72 20.19 7.73 -7.68
N ALA A 73 19.78 6.87 -8.64
CA ALA A 73 19.16 5.56 -8.34
C ALA A 73 20.21 4.49 -8.00
N LEU A 74 21.42 4.63 -8.55
CA LEU A 74 22.57 3.77 -8.23
C LEU A 74 23.32 4.36 -7.05
N ILE A 75 23.26 3.72 -5.90
CA ILE A 75 23.73 4.24 -4.62
C ILE A 75 24.88 3.38 -4.09
N PRO A 76 26.00 3.97 -3.61
CA PRO A 76 27.01 3.20 -2.91
C PRO A 76 26.41 2.46 -1.69
N GLU A 77 26.68 1.15 -1.56
CA GLU A 77 26.12 0.33 -0.48
C GLU A 77 26.49 0.87 0.92
N ASP A 78 27.67 1.49 1.06
CA ASP A 78 28.15 2.07 2.30
C ASP A 78 27.20 3.07 2.94
N VAL A 79 26.40 3.78 2.13
CA VAL A 79 25.37 4.72 2.61
C VAL A 79 24.31 4.02 3.45
N TYR A 80 23.85 2.86 2.99
CA TYR A 80 22.87 2.04 3.72
C TYR A 80 23.48 1.26 4.88
N VAL A 81 24.76 0.88 4.78
CA VAL A 81 25.50 0.29 5.90
C VAL A 81 25.63 1.30 7.04
N GLN A 82 25.95 2.56 6.73
CA GLN A 82 26.07 3.63 7.72
C GLN A 82 24.77 3.87 8.48
N SER A 83 23.62 3.80 7.83
CA SER A 83 22.30 3.96 8.48
C SER A 83 21.80 2.72 9.21
N GLY A 84 22.46 1.55 9.01
CA GLY A 84 22.03 0.24 9.48
C GLY A 84 20.89 -0.38 8.65
N ARG A 85 20.43 0.29 7.59
CA ARG A 85 19.29 -0.19 6.78
C ARG A 85 19.67 -1.26 5.77
N ARG A 86 20.99 -1.45 5.51
CA ARG A 86 21.41 -2.54 4.63
C ARG A 86 20.96 -3.91 5.16
N GLU A 87 21.05 -4.11 6.47
CA GLU A 87 20.58 -5.32 7.16
C GLU A 87 19.04 -5.35 7.24
N ALA A 88 18.41 -4.24 7.60
CA ALA A 88 16.96 -4.16 7.74
C ALA A 88 16.19 -4.42 6.43
N PHE A 89 16.74 -4.05 5.27
CA PHE A 89 16.17 -4.40 3.96
C PHE A 89 16.51 -5.83 3.52
N GLY A 90 17.63 -6.37 4.00
CA GLY A 90 18.05 -7.73 3.70
C GLY A 90 18.04 -8.04 2.19
N SER A 91 17.33 -9.10 1.82
CA SER A 91 17.21 -9.58 0.43
C SER A 91 16.28 -8.71 -0.44
N ASN A 92 15.46 -7.84 0.13
CA ASN A 92 14.59 -6.95 -0.64
C ASN A 92 15.35 -5.82 -1.37
N MET A 93 16.65 -5.67 -1.12
CA MET A 93 17.49 -4.67 -1.76
C MET A 93 18.29 -5.28 -2.91
N PHE A 94 18.07 -4.79 -4.14
CA PHE A 94 18.90 -5.15 -5.28
C PHE A 94 20.34 -4.66 -5.07
N SER A 95 21.30 -5.58 -5.05
CA SER A 95 22.72 -5.31 -4.87
C SER A 95 23.52 -5.75 -6.08
N LEU A 96 24.53 -4.95 -6.44
CA LEU A 96 25.41 -5.23 -7.58
C LEU A 96 26.84 -4.77 -7.29
N SER A 97 27.79 -5.27 -8.06
CA SER A 97 29.17 -4.83 -8.03
C SER A 97 29.57 -4.28 -9.39
N ASP A 98 30.37 -3.21 -9.40
CA ASP A 98 30.97 -2.71 -10.64
C ASP A 98 32.19 -3.58 -11.05
N ARG A 99 32.83 -3.22 -12.18
CA ARG A 99 34.02 -3.92 -12.71
C ARG A 99 35.25 -3.86 -11.79
N TYR A 100 35.22 -3.01 -10.76
CA TYR A 100 36.28 -2.85 -9.76
C TYR A 100 35.88 -3.48 -8.41
N ASN A 101 34.80 -4.28 -8.38
CA ASN A 101 34.23 -4.92 -7.18
C ASN A 101 33.74 -3.93 -6.12
N LYS A 102 33.46 -2.66 -6.49
CA LYS A 102 32.79 -1.73 -5.60
C LYS A 102 31.31 -2.07 -5.54
N ARG A 103 30.77 -2.12 -4.32
CA ARG A 103 29.39 -2.49 -4.06
C ARG A 103 28.43 -1.31 -4.21
N TYR A 104 27.32 -1.56 -4.84
CA TYR A 104 26.21 -0.62 -5.03
C TYR A 104 24.88 -1.31 -4.77
N VAL A 105 23.85 -0.49 -4.54
CA VAL A 105 22.45 -0.91 -4.48
C VAL A 105 21.62 -0.06 -5.42
N LEU A 106 20.50 -0.61 -5.90
CA LEU A 106 19.46 0.18 -6.55
C LEU A 106 18.53 0.72 -5.45
N GLY A 107 18.31 2.04 -5.42
CA GLY A 107 17.63 2.73 -4.33
C GLY A 107 16.19 2.28 -4.10
N PRO A 108 15.85 1.65 -2.96
CA PRO A 108 14.47 1.35 -2.60
C PRO A 108 13.72 2.57 -2.05
N THR A 109 14.46 3.54 -1.51
CA THR A 109 14.04 4.84 -0.95
C THR A 109 15.30 5.69 -0.73
N HIS A 110 15.23 6.95 -0.28
CA HIS A 110 16.40 7.85 -0.34
C HIS A 110 16.61 8.71 0.91
N GLU A 111 16.13 8.32 2.08
CA GLU A 111 16.31 9.06 3.35
C GLU A 111 17.77 9.45 3.58
N GLU A 112 18.67 8.49 3.39
CA GLU A 112 20.11 8.67 3.60
C GLU A 112 20.71 9.70 2.65
N LEU A 113 20.39 9.61 1.34
CA LEU A 113 20.96 10.54 0.36
C LEU A 113 20.43 11.96 0.54
N PHE A 114 19.17 12.12 0.93
CA PHE A 114 18.62 13.44 1.26
C PHE A 114 19.27 14.02 2.52
N ALA A 115 19.56 13.20 3.53
CA ALA A 115 20.31 13.62 4.70
C ALA A 115 21.74 14.03 4.32
N VAL A 116 22.43 13.25 3.46
CA VAL A 116 23.78 13.59 2.95
C VAL A 116 23.75 14.91 2.16
N ALA A 117 22.79 15.08 1.24
CA ALA A 117 22.67 16.32 0.47
C ALA A 117 22.43 17.54 1.37
N SER A 118 21.64 17.35 2.43
CA SER A 118 21.36 18.39 3.42
C SER A 118 22.56 18.72 4.33
N SER A 119 23.56 17.82 4.45
CA SER A 119 24.73 18.00 5.32
C SER A 119 25.92 18.72 4.66
N MET A 120 25.84 19.08 3.37
CA MET A 120 26.98 19.61 2.60
C MET A 120 27.53 20.97 3.09
N ASP A 121 26.72 21.76 3.82
CA ASP A 121 27.14 23.06 4.35
C ASP A 121 26.81 23.17 5.84
N GLY A 122 27.64 23.95 6.57
CA GLY A 122 27.44 24.23 7.99
C GLY A 122 26.10 24.93 8.21
N LYS A 123 25.10 24.19 8.60
CA LYS A 123 23.72 24.66 8.79
C LYS A 123 23.57 25.34 10.16
N SER A 124 22.85 26.46 10.17
CA SER A 124 22.35 27.05 11.41
C SER A 124 20.84 26.85 11.52
N TYR A 125 20.30 27.03 12.69
CA TYR A 125 18.84 26.96 12.93
C TYR A 125 18.04 27.89 12.00
N LYS A 126 18.66 28.93 11.43
CA LYS A 126 18.04 29.91 10.51
C LYS A 126 17.81 29.34 9.08
N ASP A 127 18.49 28.25 8.74
CA ASP A 127 18.39 27.62 7.44
C ASP A 127 17.17 26.69 7.35
N PHE A 128 16.46 26.45 8.44
CA PHE A 128 15.30 25.57 8.56
C PHE A 128 14.01 26.38 8.79
N PRO A 129 12.82 25.80 8.46
CA PRO A 129 12.61 24.51 7.84
C PRO A 129 12.70 24.53 6.31
N TYR A 130 12.85 23.36 5.69
CA TYR A 130 12.67 23.17 4.25
C TYR A 130 12.17 21.76 3.91
N ASN A 131 11.61 21.63 2.70
CA ASN A 131 11.08 20.38 2.17
C ASN A 131 11.68 20.13 0.79
N LEU A 132 12.27 18.95 0.60
CA LEU A 132 12.85 18.48 -0.66
C LEU A 132 12.13 17.24 -1.12
N TYR A 133 11.86 17.12 -2.43
CA TYR A 133 11.24 15.92 -2.97
C TYR A 133 11.80 15.56 -4.35
N GLN A 134 11.56 14.32 -4.75
CA GLN A 134 11.83 13.82 -6.09
C GLN A 134 10.69 12.97 -6.59
N ILE A 135 10.63 12.78 -7.90
CA ILE A 135 9.83 11.78 -8.58
C ILE A 135 10.80 10.89 -9.36
N GLN A 136 11.00 9.66 -8.90
CA GLN A 136 12.07 8.82 -9.41
C GLN A 136 11.73 7.33 -9.29
N THR A 137 12.33 6.54 -10.18
CA THR A 137 12.26 5.07 -10.15
C THR A 137 12.90 4.50 -8.88
N LYS A 138 12.20 3.58 -8.23
CA LYS A 138 12.65 2.80 -7.08
C LYS A 138 12.67 1.32 -7.43
N TYR A 139 13.47 0.57 -6.67
CA TYR A 139 13.71 -0.84 -6.90
C TYR A 139 13.59 -1.63 -5.59
N ARG A 140 12.74 -2.67 -5.60
CA ARG A 140 12.60 -3.59 -4.48
C ARG A 140 12.54 -5.02 -5.01
N ASP A 141 13.37 -5.92 -4.49
CA ASP A 141 13.36 -7.33 -4.93
C ASP A 141 12.22 -8.10 -4.27
N GLU A 142 11.01 -7.73 -4.68
CA GLU A 142 9.78 -8.35 -4.22
C GLU A 142 9.77 -9.85 -4.57
N THR A 143 9.56 -10.67 -3.56
CA THR A 143 9.52 -12.14 -3.73
C THR A 143 8.29 -12.61 -4.49
N ARG A 144 7.16 -11.91 -4.33
CA ARG A 144 5.86 -12.27 -4.95
C ARG A 144 5.19 -11.04 -5.57
N PRO A 145 5.70 -10.52 -6.71
CA PRO A 145 5.00 -9.47 -7.44
C PRO A 145 3.66 -9.98 -7.94
N ARG A 146 2.61 -9.16 -7.79
CA ARG A 146 1.23 -9.51 -8.18
C ARG A 146 0.35 -8.27 -8.36
N TYR A 147 -0.84 -8.46 -8.92
CA TYR A 147 -1.85 -7.42 -9.17
C TYR A 147 -1.34 -6.28 -10.05
N GLY A 148 -0.64 -6.64 -11.15
CA GLY A 148 -0.15 -5.67 -12.13
C GLY A 148 0.81 -4.66 -11.52
N LEU A 149 0.45 -3.35 -11.54
CA LEU A 149 1.27 -2.26 -11.03
C LEU A 149 1.17 -2.05 -9.50
N ILE A 150 0.40 -2.87 -8.78
CA ILE A 150 0.19 -2.69 -7.33
C ILE A 150 1.43 -3.16 -6.55
N ARG A 151 1.97 -4.34 -6.90
CA ARG A 151 3.16 -4.89 -6.25
C ARG A 151 4.19 -5.32 -7.28
N VAL A 152 5.17 -4.47 -7.48
CA VAL A 152 6.18 -4.56 -8.54
C VAL A 152 7.60 -4.42 -8.01
N ARG A 153 8.59 -4.76 -8.82
CA ARG A 153 10.03 -4.67 -8.49
C ARG A 153 10.65 -3.34 -8.89
N GLU A 154 10.10 -2.70 -9.89
CA GLU A 154 10.50 -1.39 -10.39
C GLU A 154 9.26 -0.50 -10.51
N PHE A 155 9.30 0.70 -9.92
CA PHE A 155 8.19 1.65 -9.91
C PHE A 155 8.65 3.08 -9.67
N ILE A 156 7.83 4.04 -10.07
CA ILE A 156 8.08 5.46 -9.83
C ILE A 156 7.42 5.87 -8.51
N MET A 157 8.20 6.50 -7.66
CA MET A 157 7.75 7.05 -6.39
C MET A 157 8.01 8.55 -6.34
N LYS A 158 7.02 9.32 -5.86
CA LYS A 158 7.30 10.62 -5.27
C LYS A 158 7.71 10.37 -3.83
N ASP A 159 8.93 10.72 -3.49
CA ASP A 159 9.43 10.69 -2.13
C ASP A 159 9.90 12.09 -1.72
N ALA A 160 9.37 12.56 -0.58
CA ALA A 160 9.66 13.85 -0.01
C ALA A 160 10.22 13.72 1.40
N TYR A 161 11.05 14.69 1.79
CA TYR A 161 11.72 14.71 3.07
C TYR A 161 11.70 16.13 3.64
N THR A 162 11.21 16.26 4.86
CA THR A 162 11.23 17.54 5.59
C THR A 162 12.37 17.57 6.59
N PHE A 163 12.89 18.77 6.82
CA PHE A 163 14.02 19.03 7.69
C PHE A 163 13.67 20.20 8.60
N ASP A 164 13.66 19.93 9.91
CA ASP A 164 13.19 20.83 10.94
C ASP A 164 14.16 20.88 12.13
N VAL A 165 14.10 21.94 12.93
CA VAL A 165 14.96 22.11 14.09
C VAL A 165 14.50 21.32 15.31
N ASP A 166 13.22 21.03 15.43
CA ASP A 166 12.64 20.35 16.57
C ASP A 166 11.39 19.52 16.20
N GLU A 167 10.82 18.84 17.16
CA GLU A 167 9.63 18.03 16.99
C GLU A 167 8.40 18.88 16.61
N ALA A 168 8.28 20.07 17.18
CA ALA A 168 7.17 20.99 16.88
C ALA A 168 7.21 21.46 15.41
N GLY A 169 8.40 21.74 14.87
CA GLY A 169 8.62 22.03 13.46
C GLY A 169 8.25 20.83 12.57
N LEU A 170 8.70 19.62 12.95
CA LEU A 170 8.34 18.40 12.25
C LEU A 170 6.81 18.17 12.23
N ASP A 171 6.11 18.49 13.35
CA ASP A 171 4.64 18.37 13.41
C ASP A 171 3.95 19.32 12.41
N VAL A 172 4.44 20.55 12.29
CA VAL A 172 3.93 21.52 11.30
C VAL A 172 4.17 21.01 9.88
N ALA A 173 5.38 20.54 9.59
CA ALA A 173 5.73 19.98 8.28
C ALA A 173 4.90 18.74 7.92
N TYR A 174 4.72 17.85 8.89
CA TYR A 174 3.89 16.65 8.76
C TYR A 174 2.44 16.99 8.39
N ASN A 175 1.83 17.95 9.08
CA ASN A 175 0.46 18.36 8.82
C ASN A 175 0.31 19.02 7.42
N LYS A 176 1.33 19.76 6.95
CA LYS A 176 1.35 20.26 5.56
C LYS A 176 1.34 19.12 4.54
N MET A 177 2.14 18.06 4.78
CA MET A 177 2.18 16.91 3.89
C MET A 177 0.90 16.07 3.97
N TYR A 178 0.32 15.91 5.15
CA TYR A 178 -0.99 15.28 5.34
C TYR A 178 -2.07 15.95 4.49
N ASP A 179 -2.18 17.30 4.56
CA ASP A 179 -3.13 18.06 3.74
C ASP A 179 -2.84 17.91 2.23
N ALA A 180 -1.57 17.98 1.81
CA ALA A 180 -1.20 17.78 0.41
C ALA A 180 -1.61 16.40 -0.11
N TYR A 181 -1.41 15.35 0.69
CA TYR A 181 -1.78 13.99 0.33
C TYR A 181 -3.30 13.79 0.22
N CYS A 182 -4.08 14.34 1.15
CA CYS A 182 -5.54 14.32 1.03
C CYS A 182 -5.97 14.96 -0.31
N ARG A 183 -5.45 16.12 -0.64
CA ARG A 183 -5.78 16.81 -1.90
C ARG A 183 -5.34 16.02 -3.13
N ILE A 184 -4.16 15.38 -3.09
CA ILE A 184 -3.71 14.50 -4.17
C ILE A 184 -4.70 13.34 -4.37
N MET A 185 -5.06 12.62 -3.30
CA MET A 185 -5.97 11.47 -3.41
C MET A 185 -7.37 11.88 -3.86
N ASP A 186 -7.88 13.02 -3.37
CA ASP A 186 -9.16 13.58 -3.80
C ASP A 186 -9.16 13.94 -5.30
N ARG A 187 -8.10 14.60 -5.79
CA ARG A 187 -7.95 14.96 -7.22
C ARG A 187 -7.77 13.73 -8.10
N LEU A 188 -7.15 12.66 -7.60
CA LEU A 188 -7.07 11.38 -8.29
C LEU A 188 -8.41 10.62 -8.28
N GLY A 189 -9.41 11.09 -7.51
CA GLY A 189 -10.72 10.47 -7.38
C GLY A 189 -10.70 9.17 -6.59
N LEU A 190 -9.72 8.95 -5.73
CA LEU A 190 -9.61 7.74 -4.93
C LEU A 190 -10.54 7.77 -3.72
N GLU A 191 -11.23 6.68 -3.49
CA GLU A 191 -11.87 6.39 -2.20
C GLU A 191 -10.83 5.75 -1.29
N TYR A 192 -10.49 6.40 -0.17
CA TYR A 192 -9.40 5.97 0.69
C TYR A 192 -9.69 6.12 2.18
N LYS A 193 -8.91 5.44 2.99
CA LYS A 193 -8.81 5.66 4.43
C LYS A 193 -7.37 5.95 4.82
N ILE A 194 -7.21 6.82 5.82
CA ILE A 194 -5.92 7.07 6.44
C ILE A 194 -5.86 6.21 7.69
N VAL A 195 -4.85 5.35 7.77
CA VAL A 195 -4.70 4.36 8.84
C VAL A 195 -3.37 4.54 9.55
N LYS A 196 -3.39 4.41 10.87
CA LYS A 196 -2.15 4.27 11.64
C LYS A 196 -1.49 2.94 11.30
N ALA A 197 -0.18 2.96 11.12
CA ALA A 197 0.60 1.81 10.71
C ALA A 197 1.86 1.64 11.57
N ASP A 198 2.48 0.47 11.47
CA ASP A 198 3.80 0.25 12.03
C ASP A 198 4.86 1.02 11.24
N THR A 199 5.93 1.43 11.91
CA THR A 199 7.04 2.14 11.24
C THR A 199 8.01 1.20 10.51
N GLY A 200 7.96 -0.10 10.78
CA GLY A 200 8.72 -1.14 10.12
C GLY A 200 10.23 -0.84 10.00
N ALA A 201 10.83 -1.24 8.89
CA ALA A 201 12.25 -0.99 8.59
C ALA A 201 12.60 0.51 8.48
N MET A 202 11.62 1.38 8.26
CA MET A 202 11.83 2.83 8.24
C MET A 202 12.16 3.34 9.64
N GLY A 203 11.49 2.83 10.67
CA GLY A 203 11.56 3.30 12.04
C GLY A 203 10.98 4.71 12.18
N GLY A 204 11.21 5.33 13.33
CA GLY A 204 10.69 6.67 13.64
C GLY A 204 9.59 6.64 14.69
N LEU A 205 8.82 7.74 14.78
CA LEU A 205 7.87 7.99 15.87
C LEU A 205 6.42 7.69 15.47
N LEU A 206 6.07 7.84 14.18
CA LEU A 206 4.72 7.69 13.66
C LEU A 206 4.76 7.28 12.20
N SER A 207 3.81 6.43 11.81
CA SER A 207 3.50 6.10 10.42
C SER A 207 1.99 6.19 10.21
N GLU A 208 1.58 6.81 9.09
CA GLU A 208 0.19 6.82 8.61
C GLU A 208 0.16 6.51 7.11
N GLU A 209 -0.69 5.55 6.74
CA GLU A 209 -0.83 5.07 5.38
C GLU A 209 -2.14 5.56 4.76
N TYR A 210 -2.08 5.92 3.48
CA TYR A 210 -3.24 6.18 2.65
C TYR A 210 -3.60 4.89 1.93
N GLN A 211 -4.68 4.26 2.37
CA GLN A 211 -5.17 2.98 1.87
C GLN A 211 -6.35 3.21 0.92
N ALA A 212 -6.13 3.07 -0.40
CA ALA A 212 -7.21 3.07 -1.38
C ALA A 212 -8.04 1.80 -1.19
N LEU A 213 -9.36 1.96 -0.98
CA LEU A 213 -10.25 0.83 -0.70
C LEU A 213 -10.42 -0.05 -1.95
N SER A 214 -10.12 -1.34 -1.82
CA SER A 214 -10.22 -2.29 -2.94
C SER A 214 -10.26 -3.73 -2.43
N SER A 215 -11.10 -4.55 -3.06
CA SER A 215 -11.21 -5.97 -2.74
C SER A 215 -9.95 -6.79 -3.07
N ILE A 216 -9.08 -6.28 -3.96
CA ILE A 216 -7.79 -6.90 -4.29
C ILE A 216 -6.64 -6.37 -3.42
N GLY A 217 -6.93 -5.43 -2.51
CA GLY A 217 -5.94 -4.90 -1.58
C GLY A 217 -5.38 -6.00 -0.68
N GLU A 218 -4.07 -5.96 -0.46
CA GLU A 218 -3.38 -6.95 0.39
C GLU A 218 -3.49 -6.60 1.87
N ASP A 219 -3.63 -5.30 2.18
CA ASP A 219 -3.67 -4.81 3.53
C ASP A 219 -5.08 -4.88 4.11
N VAL A 220 -5.18 -5.23 5.36
CA VAL A 220 -6.46 -5.20 6.09
C VAL A 220 -6.56 -3.89 6.85
N VAL A 221 -7.51 -3.07 6.41
CA VAL A 221 -7.88 -1.82 7.06
C VAL A 221 -8.92 -2.11 8.14
N VAL A 222 -8.53 -1.91 9.38
CA VAL A 222 -9.41 -2.05 10.55
C VAL A 222 -10.12 -0.72 10.79
N GLY A 223 -11.41 -0.70 10.62
CA GLY A 223 -12.27 0.47 10.87
C GLY A 223 -13.24 0.23 12.02
N CYS A 224 -13.96 1.27 12.43
CA CYS A 224 -15.00 1.18 13.46
C CYS A 224 -16.36 1.59 12.91
N VAL A 225 -17.44 0.85 13.24
CA VAL A 225 -18.81 1.19 12.84
C VAL A 225 -19.35 2.47 13.50
N GLY A 226 -18.67 3.01 14.51
CA GLY A 226 -19.23 4.05 15.34
C GLY A 226 -18.39 5.30 15.54
N CYS A 227 -17.16 5.33 15.05
CA CYS A 227 -16.28 6.50 15.11
C CYS A 227 -15.28 6.46 13.95
N ASP A 228 -14.42 7.46 13.88
CA ASP A 228 -13.37 7.65 12.87
C ASP A 228 -12.11 6.80 13.11
N TYR A 229 -12.13 5.83 14.04
CA TYR A 229 -10.99 4.95 14.28
C TYR A 229 -10.66 4.16 13.01
N SER A 230 -9.39 4.26 12.59
CA SER A 230 -8.82 3.48 11.50
C SER A 230 -7.37 3.14 11.79
N SER A 231 -6.99 1.89 11.53
CA SER A 231 -5.65 1.37 11.79
C SER A 231 -5.37 0.19 10.86
N ASN A 232 -4.11 -0.15 10.65
CA ASN A 232 -3.81 -1.44 10.03
C ASN A 232 -3.95 -2.58 11.05
N LEU A 233 -4.02 -3.81 10.52
CA LEU A 233 -4.23 -5.01 11.35
C LEU A 233 -3.08 -5.25 12.34
N GLU A 234 -1.87 -4.88 11.96
CA GLU A 234 -0.63 -5.19 12.68
C GLU A 234 -0.50 -4.45 14.02
N ILE A 235 -1.04 -3.22 14.10
CA ILE A 235 -0.91 -2.41 15.32
C ILE A 235 -2.21 -2.22 16.09
N THR A 236 -3.35 -2.72 15.57
CA THR A 236 -4.63 -2.57 16.25
C THR A 236 -4.63 -3.32 17.58
N GLU A 237 -4.94 -2.60 18.66
CA GLU A 237 -5.02 -3.16 20.01
C GLU A 237 -6.26 -4.05 20.16
N VAL A 238 -6.09 -5.22 20.76
CA VAL A 238 -7.21 -6.07 21.21
C VAL A 238 -7.70 -5.55 22.55
N VAL A 239 -8.86 -4.93 22.59
CA VAL A 239 -9.45 -4.47 23.87
C VAL A 239 -9.83 -5.68 24.71
N ASP A 240 -9.25 -5.79 25.88
CA ASP A 240 -9.58 -6.87 26.82
C ASP A 240 -10.95 -6.61 27.46
N THR A 241 -11.95 -7.35 27.01
CA THR A 241 -13.33 -7.30 27.53
C THR A 241 -13.72 -8.57 28.26
N MET A 242 -12.77 -9.51 28.43
CA MET A 242 -13.03 -10.77 29.10
C MET A 242 -13.29 -10.53 30.60
N GLN A 243 -14.22 -11.28 31.15
CA GLN A 243 -14.47 -11.32 32.58
C GLN A 243 -13.77 -12.54 33.17
N ASP A 244 -13.32 -12.40 34.41
CA ASP A 244 -12.71 -13.52 35.13
C ASP A 244 -13.69 -14.72 35.18
N SER A 245 -13.19 -15.89 34.83
CA SER A 245 -13.96 -17.11 34.93
C SER A 245 -14.36 -17.37 36.37
N SER A 246 -15.64 -17.65 36.59
CA SER A 246 -16.18 -17.99 37.92
C SER A 246 -16.00 -19.47 38.28
N GLU A 247 -15.39 -20.27 37.41
CA GLU A 247 -15.12 -21.68 37.68
C GLU A 247 -14.14 -21.85 38.84
N GLU A 248 -14.32 -22.96 39.60
CA GLU A 248 -13.29 -23.40 40.54
C GLU A 248 -12.10 -24.00 39.77
N GLU A 249 -10.91 -23.73 40.26
CA GLU A 249 -9.70 -24.30 39.68
C GLU A 249 -9.62 -25.80 39.98
N LEU A 250 -9.49 -26.57 38.91
CA LEU A 250 -9.38 -28.04 38.98
C LEU A 250 -7.91 -28.47 38.95
N THR A 251 -7.65 -29.70 39.35
CA THR A 251 -6.31 -30.29 39.28
C THR A 251 -5.94 -30.62 37.82
N MET A 252 -4.74 -30.28 37.40
CA MET A 252 -4.20 -30.62 36.09
C MET A 252 -4.26 -32.15 35.89
N GLU A 253 -4.57 -32.55 34.66
CA GLU A 253 -4.60 -33.95 34.25
C GLU A 253 -4.07 -34.08 32.83
N VAL A 254 -3.10 -34.99 32.63
CA VAL A 254 -2.58 -35.35 31.31
C VAL A 254 -3.52 -36.34 30.64
N VAL A 255 -3.91 -36.09 29.42
CA VAL A 255 -4.84 -36.89 28.63
C VAL A 255 -4.19 -37.35 27.33
N ASP A 256 -4.30 -38.63 27.02
CA ASP A 256 -3.86 -39.15 25.71
C ASP A 256 -4.85 -38.66 24.62
N THR A 257 -4.32 -38.00 23.59
CA THR A 257 -5.09 -37.42 22.48
C THR A 257 -4.55 -37.89 21.13
N PRO A 258 -4.66 -39.17 20.82
CA PRO A 258 -4.08 -39.71 19.60
C PRO A 258 -4.72 -39.08 18.35
N ASN A 259 -3.89 -38.73 17.37
CA ASN A 259 -4.27 -38.10 16.08
C ASN A 259 -4.97 -36.73 16.19
N ALA A 260 -4.86 -36.03 17.32
CA ALA A 260 -5.39 -34.68 17.49
C ALA A 260 -4.22 -33.71 17.69
N LYS A 261 -3.91 -32.86 16.69
CA LYS A 261 -2.79 -31.93 16.64
C LYS A 261 -3.20 -30.49 16.44
N THR A 262 -4.20 -30.24 15.60
CA THR A 262 -4.73 -28.91 15.36
C THR A 262 -5.71 -28.52 16.45
N ILE A 263 -5.93 -27.22 16.64
CA ILE A 263 -6.85 -26.75 17.67
C ILE A 263 -8.27 -27.29 17.46
N GLU A 264 -8.70 -27.39 16.21
CA GLU A 264 -10.00 -27.91 15.82
C GLU A 264 -10.13 -29.40 16.17
N GLU A 265 -9.09 -30.20 15.87
CA GLU A 265 -9.07 -31.64 16.19
C GLU A 265 -9.11 -31.89 17.70
N VAL A 266 -8.31 -31.10 18.46
CA VAL A 266 -8.24 -31.20 19.91
C VAL A 266 -9.56 -30.72 20.55
N ALA A 267 -10.14 -29.63 20.06
CA ALA A 267 -11.43 -29.11 20.49
C ALA A 267 -12.54 -30.13 20.27
N ALA A 268 -12.56 -30.78 19.09
CA ALA A 268 -13.51 -31.87 18.79
C ALA A 268 -13.31 -33.09 19.71
N PHE A 269 -12.05 -33.47 20.01
CA PHE A 269 -11.73 -34.59 20.91
C PHE A 269 -12.28 -34.37 22.33
N PHE A 270 -12.13 -33.14 22.88
CA PHE A 270 -12.61 -32.79 24.21
C PHE A 270 -14.07 -32.36 24.25
N GLY A 271 -14.72 -32.15 23.09
CA GLY A 271 -16.08 -31.59 23.02
C GLY A 271 -16.18 -30.18 23.59
N LYS A 272 -15.11 -29.37 23.42
CA LYS A 272 -14.93 -28.02 23.94
C LYS A 272 -14.87 -27.02 22.78
N LYS A 273 -14.96 -25.70 23.11
CA LYS A 273 -14.75 -24.63 22.13
C LYS A 273 -13.26 -24.34 22.01
N GLU A 274 -12.81 -23.85 20.86
CA GLU A 274 -11.43 -23.41 20.68
C GLU A 274 -11.01 -22.36 21.70
N SER A 275 -11.93 -21.48 22.14
CA SER A 275 -11.68 -20.48 23.20
C SER A 275 -11.39 -21.07 24.59
N ASP A 276 -11.63 -22.39 24.81
CA ASP A 276 -11.29 -23.06 26.06
C ASP A 276 -9.85 -23.58 26.09
N PHE A 277 -9.10 -23.32 25.04
CA PHE A 277 -7.71 -23.74 24.84
C PHE A 277 -6.75 -22.56 24.87
N VAL A 278 -5.48 -22.85 25.17
CA VAL A 278 -4.37 -21.94 24.99
C VAL A 278 -3.37 -22.58 24.02
N LYS A 279 -3.18 -21.94 22.87
CA LYS A 279 -2.14 -22.31 21.90
C LYS A 279 -0.79 -21.88 22.42
N THR A 280 0.24 -22.71 22.28
CA THR A 280 1.63 -22.38 22.52
C THR A 280 2.38 -22.42 21.19
N LEU A 281 2.70 -21.25 20.67
CA LEU A 281 3.40 -21.09 19.40
C LEU A 281 4.88 -20.85 19.65
N LEU A 282 5.72 -21.59 18.97
CA LEU A 282 7.18 -21.51 19.11
C LEU A 282 7.79 -20.79 17.92
N TYR A 283 8.53 -19.74 18.22
CA TYR A 283 9.24 -18.95 17.24
C TYR A 283 10.73 -18.86 17.55
N ASN A 284 11.52 -18.86 16.49
CA ASN A 284 12.92 -18.48 16.54
C ASN A 284 12.99 -16.94 16.39
N VAL A 285 13.39 -16.27 17.46
CA VAL A 285 13.49 -14.81 17.52
C VAL A 285 14.97 -14.45 17.73
N ASP A 286 15.59 -13.80 16.75
CA ASP A 286 17.02 -13.44 16.77
C ASP A 286 17.91 -14.64 17.24
N GLY A 287 17.60 -15.86 16.75
CA GLY A 287 18.35 -17.10 17.06
C GLY A 287 17.98 -17.79 18.39
N LYS A 288 16.96 -17.32 19.11
CA LYS A 288 16.47 -17.92 20.36
C LYS A 288 15.04 -18.42 20.20
N VAL A 289 14.74 -19.60 20.72
CA VAL A 289 13.36 -20.11 20.74
C VAL A 289 12.57 -19.44 21.85
N ILE A 290 11.42 -18.88 21.51
CA ILE A 290 10.47 -18.22 22.42
C ILE A 290 9.08 -18.82 22.22
N ALA A 291 8.38 -19.05 23.31
CA ALA A 291 7.01 -19.53 23.33
C ALA A 291 6.02 -18.36 23.53
N PHE A 292 5.03 -18.27 22.65
CA PHE A 292 3.93 -17.33 22.77
C PHE A 292 2.63 -18.10 23.06
N CYS A 293 1.99 -17.79 24.18
CA CYS A 293 0.73 -18.34 24.59
C CYS A 293 -0.41 -17.39 24.26
N ILE A 294 -1.37 -17.84 23.46
CA ILE A 294 -2.56 -17.06 23.05
C ILE A 294 -3.82 -17.91 23.21
N PRO A 295 -5.02 -17.31 23.37
CA PRO A 295 -6.27 -18.06 23.34
C PRO A 295 -6.41 -18.89 22.07
N GLY A 296 -6.99 -20.09 22.17
CA GLY A 296 -7.03 -21.06 21.09
C GLY A 296 -7.77 -20.58 19.84
N ASP A 297 -8.73 -19.69 20.00
CA ASP A 297 -9.50 -19.09 18.90
C ASP A 297 -8.86 -17.81 18.33
N ARG A 298 -7.68 -17.39 18.81
CA ARG A 298 -6.96 -16.20 18.36
C ARG A 298 -5.73 -16.56 17.51
N GLU A 299 -5.20 -15.56 16.77
CA GLU A 299 -3.94 -15.65 16.05
C GLU A 299 -2.91 -14.71 16.69
N LEU A 300 -1.63 -15.11 16.64
CA LEU A 300 -0.53 -14.28 17.11
C LEU A 300 -0.34 -13.10 16.15
N ASN A 301 -0.14 -11.92 16.71
CA ASN A 301 0.32 -10.75 15.97
C ASN A 301 1.84 -10.66 16.07
N GLU A 302 2.54 -11.07 15.01
CA GLU A 302 4.00 -11.12 14.98
C GLU A 302 4.63 -9.73 15.15
N THR A 303 4.02 -8.68 14.62
CA THR A 303 4.50 -7.29 14.76
C THR A 303 4.45 -6.83 16.21
N LYS A 304 3.37 -7.14 16.94
CA LYS A 304 3.29 -6.85 18.39
C LYS A 304 4.35 -7.64 19.18
N ALA A 305 4.53 -8.92 18.83
CA ALA A 305 5.52 -9.78 19.48
C ALA A 305 6.95 -9.29 19.27
N LEU A 306 7.33 -8.96 18.02
CA LEU A 306 8.63 -8.36 17.69
C LEU A 306 8.89 -7.08 18.46
N LYS A 307 7.90 -6.20 18.52
CA LYS A 307 7.97 -4.90 19.20
C LYS A 307 8.13 -5.05 20.71
N LEU A 308 7.40 -5.99 21.31
CA LEU A 308 7.52 -6.32 22.73
C LEU A 308 8.94 -6.78 23.09
N LEU A 309 9.55 -7.59 22.23
CA LEU A 309 10.89 -8.15 22.44
C LEU A 309 12.01 -7.20 22.03
N GLY A 310 11.72 -6.13 21.28
CA GLY A 310 12.74 -5.29 20.66
C GLY A 310 13.62 -6.07 19.67
N ALA A 311 13.07 -7.12 19.05
CA ALA A 311 13.76 -8.03 18.18
C ALA A 311 13.69 -7.59 16.71
N ASN A 312 14.63 -8.10 15.89
CA ASN A 312 14.72 -7.74 14.47
C ASN A 312 14.07 -8.79 13.57
N GLU A 313 14.18 -10.06 13.89
CA GLU A 313 13.71 -11.17 13.07
C GLU A 313 12.91 -12.18 13.91
N MET A 314 11.85 -12.71 13.32
CA MET A 314 11.00 -13.71 13.92
C MET A 314 10.47 -14.65 12.83
N GLU A 315 10.65 -15.95 13.03
CA GLU A 315 10.15 -17.00 12.14
C GLU A 315 9.67 -18.20 12.96
N MET A 316 8.79 -19.01 12.40
CA MET A 316 8.37 -20.24 13.07
C MET A 316 9.58 -21.09 13.39
N ALA A 317 9.66 -21.61 14.61
CA ALA A 317 10.74 -22.50 15.03
C ALA A 317 10.79 -23.78 14.16
N SER A 318 12.00 -24.24 13.80
CA SER A 318 12.16 -25.48 13.05
C SER A 318 11.70 -26.70 13.87
N PHE A 319 11.47 -27.82 13.20
CA PHE A 319 11.08 -29.05 13.87
C PHE A 319 12.09 -29.47 14.94
N GLU A 320 13.38 -29.32 14.65
CA GLU A 320 14.47 -29.66 15.57
C GLU A 320 14.48 -28.72 16.80
N GLN A 321 14.23 -27.42 16.59
CA GLN A 321 14.12 -26.45 17.67
C GLN A 321 12.92 -26.73 18.56
N VAL A 322 11.78 -27.08 17.97
CA VAL A 322 10.57 -27.48 18.73
C VAL A 322 10.85 -28.72 19.58
N GLU A 323 11.44 -29.77 19.02
CA GLU A 323 11.79 -31.00 19.77
C GLU A 323 12.80 -30.74 20.88
N GLN A 324 13.74 -29.83 20.71
CA GLN A 324 14.70 -29.46 21.73
C GLN A 324 14.06 -28.87 22.99
N VAL A 325 13.07 -28.00 22.84
CA VAL A 325 12.45 -27.27 23.97
C VAL A 325 11.21 -27.96 24.53
N THR A 326 10.55 -28.83 23.75
CA THR A 326 9.33 -29.54 24.16
C THR A 326 9.53 -31.02 24.42
N HIS A 327 10.58 -31.63 23.88
CA HIS A 327 10.81 -33.08 23.82
C HIS A 327 9.67 -33.84 23.11
N ALA A 328 8.87 -33.12 22.27
CA ALA A 328 7.73 -33.63 21.54
C ALA A 328 7.71 -33.19 20.08
N ARG A 329 6.94 -33.89 19.26
CA ARG A 329 6.66 -33.47 17.90
C ARG A 329 5.86 -32.16 17.88
N VAL A 330 5.95 -31.43 16.76
CA VAL A 330 5.13 -30.25 16.51
C VAL A 330 3.64 -30.56 16.67
N GLY A 331 2.90 -29.65 17.31
CA GLY A 331 1.47 -29.76 17.59
C GLY A 331 1.12 -30.10 19.06
N PHE A 332 2.14 -30.35 19.90
CA PHE A 332 1.93 -30.72 21.30
C PHE A 332 2.66 -29.80 22.29
N ALA A 333 3.10 -28.62 21.85
CA ALA A 333 3.75 -27.64 22.71
C ALA A 333 2.77 -27.06 23.73
N GLY A 334 3.21 -26.91 24.96
CA GLY A 334 2.45 -26.28 26.04
C GLY A 334 3.36 -25.50 26.98
N PRO A 335 2.85 -24.53 27.77
CA PRO A 335 3.67 -23.65 28.61
C PRO A 335 4.18 -24.34 29.88
N VAL A 336 3.56 -25.45 30.27
CA VAL A 336 3.92 -26.14 31.52
C VAL A 336 5.17 -26.99 31.31
N GLY A 337 6.26 -26.60 31.97
CA GLY A 337 7.54 -27.36 31.92
C GLY A 337 8.27 -27.26 30.59
N ILE A 338 8.02 -26.25 29.78
CA ILE A 338 8.78 -25.99 28.53
C ILE A 338 10.13 -25.34 28.86
N ASP A 339 11.16 -25.69 28.08
CA ASP A 339 12.54 -25.21 28.28
C ASP A 339 12.86 -24.00 27.38
N CYS A 340 12.01 -22.99 27.41
CA CYS A 340 12.24 -21.69 26.75
C CYS A 340 11.41 -20.59 27.42
N PRO A 341 11.75 -19.29 27.21
CA PRO A 341 10.95 -18.19 27.70
C PRO A 341 9.52 -18.21 27.16
N VAL A 342 8.53 -17.96 28.03
CA VAL A 342 7.11 -17.94 27.71
C VAL A 342 6.58 -16.52 27.83
N TYR A 343 5.94 -16.01 26.76
CA TYR A 343 5.19 -14.76 26.75
C TYR A 343 3.70 -15.08 26.62
N MET A 344 2.85 -14.40 27.34
CA MET A 344 1.44 -14.74 27.46
C MET A 344 0.54 -13.58 27.05
N ASP A 345 -0.49 -13.86 26.23
CA ASP A 345 -1.52 -12.86 25.94
C ASP A 345 -2.34 -12.54 27.20
N ARG A 346 -2.68 -11.25 27.37
CA ARG A 346 -3.37 -10.74 28.55
C ARG A 346 -4.75 -11.35 28.78
N GLN A 347 -5.45 -11.80 27.73
CA GLN A 347 -6.77 -12.43 27.82
C GLN A 347 -6.75 -13.76 28.60
N ILE A 348 -5.62 -14.46 28.59
CA ILE A 348 -5.48 -15.76 29.29
C ILE A 348 -5.61 -15.59 30.82
N LYS A 349 -5.32 -14.41 31.37
CA LYS A 349 -5.49 -14.13 32.82
C LYS A 349 -6.91 -14.40 33.31
N HIS A 350 -7.90 -14.23 32.44
CA HIS A 350 -9.31 -14.41 32.77
C HIS A 350 -9.81 -15.84 32.60
N MET A 351 -8.98 -16.72 32.00
CA MET A 351 -9.31 -18.10 31.74
C MET A 351 -8.97 -19.00 32.93
N LYS A 352 -9.77 -20.05 33.13
CA LYS A 352 -9.49 -21.14 34.07
C LYS A 352 -9.69 -22.48 33.42
N ASN A 353 -8.98 -23.49 33.92
CA ASN A 353 -9.13 -24.89 33.50
C ASN A 353 -8.95 -25.10 31.99
N PHE A 354 -8.12 -24.26 31.36
CA PHE A 354 -7.86 -24.34 29.93
C PHE A 354 -7.03 -25.56 29.55
N ILE A 355 -7.04 -25.92 28.27
CA ILE A 355 -6.33 -27.08 27.73
C ILE A 355 -5.12 -26.61 26.94
N VAL A 356 -3.98 -27.26 27.13
CA VAL A 356 -2.71 -26.97 26.44
C VAL A 356 -2.04 -28.24 25.96
N GLY A 357 -1.04 -28.15 25.10
CA GLY A 357 -0.14 -29.25 24.79
C GLY A 357 0.63 -29.74 26.03
N ALA A 358 0.98 -31.00 26.09
CA ALA A 358 1.64 -31.62 27.23
C ALA A 358 3.18 -31.68 27.09
N ASN A 359 3.77 -31.10 26.05
CA ASN A 359 5.19 -31.31 25.69
C ASN A 359 5.52 -32.81 25.55
N GLN A 360 4.56 -33.60 25.15
CA GLN A 360 4.63 -35.01 24.87
C GLN A 360 3.77 -35.33 23.64
N SER A 361 4.30 -36.14 22.73
CA SER A 361 3.56 -36.50 21.51
C SER A 361 2.24 -37.22 21.86
N ASP A 362 1.17 -36.84 21.15
CA ASP A 362 -0.18 -37.39 21.29
C ASP A 362 -0.78 -37.18 22.69
N ARG A 363 -0.40 -36.07 23.40
CA ARG A 363 -0.91 -35.74 24.74
C ARG A 363 -1.20 -34.24 24.91
N HIS A 364 -2.24 -33.98 25.71
CA HIS A 364 -2.60 -32.64 26.17
C HIS A 364 -2.82 -32.64 27.68
N ILE A 365 -2.72 -31.45 28.29
CA ILE A 365 -3.03 -31.24 29.71
C ILE A 365 -4.33 -30.44 29.78
N LYS A 366 -5.35 -30.97 30.46
CA LYS A 366 -6.56 -30.22 30.79
C LYS A 366 -6.45 -29.61 32.20
N ASN A 367 -7.32 -28.66 32.49
CA ASN A 367 -7.43 -27.96 33.78
C ASN A 367 -6.15 -27.17 34.16
N VAL A 368 -5.46 -26.63 33.16
CA VAL A 368 -4.31 -25.74 33.40
C VAL A 368 -4.81 -24.35 33.77
N ASN A 369 -4.10 -23.72 34.69
CA ASN A 369 -4.39 -22.36 35.17
C ASN A 369 -3.12 -21.50 35.14
N CYS A 370 -3.24 -20.19 35.21
CA CYS A 370 -2.08 -19.26 35.16
C CYS A 370 -1.03 -19.50 36.26
N LYS A 371 -1.38 -20.14 37.35
CA LYS A 371 -0.45 -20.51 38.44
C LYS A 371 0.47 -21.69 38.10
N ASP A 372 0.16 -22.45 37.06
CA ASP A 372 0.84 -23.71 36.73
C ASP A 372 2.07 -23.49 35.82
N PHE A 373 2.30 -22.26 35.37
CA PHE A 373 3.49 -21.84 34.65
C PHE A 373 3.78 -20.35 34.92
N THR A 374 5.00 -19.90 34.62
CA THR A 374 5.40 -18.51 34.87
C THR A 374 5.80 -17.83 33.56
N PRO A 375 4.98 -16.94 33.02
CA PRO A 375 5.37 -16.15 31.85
C PRO A 375 6.41 -15.10 32.22
N VAL A 376 7.33 -14.80 31.29
CA VAL A 376 8.29 -13.69 31.41
C VAL A 376 7.54 -12.36 31.42
N GLU A 377 6.56 -12.22 30.54
CA GLU A 377 5.73 -11.02 30.43
C GLU A 377 4.33 -11.36 29.92
N VAL A 378 3.37 -10.50 30.28
CA VAL A 378 1.97 -10.59 29.84
C VAL A 378 1.59 -9.32 29.10
N ALA A 379 1.24 -9.45 27.81
CA ALA A 379 1.02 -8.34 26.91
C ALA A 379 -0.16 -8.58 25.96
N ASP A 380 -0.49 -7.59 25.13
CA ASP A 380 -1.40 -7.74 23.99
C ASP A 380 -0.62 -8.39 22.82
N LEU A 381 -0.83 -9.69 22.61
CA LEU A 381 -0.13 -10.49 21.60
C LEU A 381 -1.04 -10.91 20.45
N CYS A 382 -2.36 -10.80 20.63
CA CYS A 382 -3.32 -11.28 19.64
C CYS A 382 -3.57 -10.29 18.52
N GLN A 383 -3.85 -10.85 17.35
CA GLN A 383 -4.44 -10.12 16.23
C GLN A 383 -5.92 -9.88 16.50
N VAL A 384 -6.41 -8.67 16.18
CA VAL A 384 -7.85 -8.36 16.25
C VAL A 384 -8.63 -9.18 15.22
N LYS A 385 -9.90 -9.44 15.53
CA LYS A 385 -10.87 -10.05 14.63
C LYS A 385 -11.97 -9.05 14.27
N GLU A 386 -12.61 -9.29 13.13
CA GLU A 386 -13.81 -8.54 12.78
C GLU A 386 -14.89 -8.73 13.85
N GLY A 387 -15.48 -7.63 14.29
CA GLY A 387 -16.46 -7.64 15.39
C GLY A 387 -15.88 -7.46 16.79
N ASP A 388 -14.56 -7.46 16.96
CA ASP A 388 -13.90 -7.06 18.22
C ASP A 388 -14.23 -5.60 18.57
N ILE A 389 -13.92 -5.22 19.79
CA ILE A 389 -14.28 -3.90 20.34
C ILE A 389 -13.26 -2.85 19.93
N CYS A 390 -13.76 -1.71 19.44
CA CYS A 390 -12.94 -0.55 19.08
C CYS A 390 -12.27 0.05 20.33
N PRO A 391 -10.93 0.24 20.31
CA PRO A 391 -10.21 0.82 21.45
C PRO A 391 -10.56 2.29 21.71
N LYS A 392 -11.16 3.01 20.72
CA LYS A 392 -11.53 4.42 20.88
C LYS A 392 -12.94 4.62 21.44
N CYS A 393 -13.93 3.86 20.99
CA CYS A 393 -15.33 4.14 21.33
C CYS A 393 -16.14 2.94 21.87
N GLY A 394 -15.56 1.74 21.94
CA GLY A 394 -16.22 0.55 22.47
C GLY A 394 -17.25 -0.09 21.52
N LYS A 395 -17.40 0.39 20.27
CA LYS A 395 -18.25 -0.25 19.25
C LYS A 395 -17.47 -1.29 18.46
N LYS A 396 -18.13 -2.02 17.57
CA LYS A 396 -17.51 -3.10 16.81
C LYS A 396 -16.54 -2.60 15.75
N LEU A 397 -15.45 -3.34 15.58
CA LEU A 397 -14.52 -3.19 14.48
C LEU A 397 -15.06 -3.88 13.22
N THR A 398 -14.71 -3.32 12.06
CA THR A 398 -14.99 -3.87 10.72
C THR A 398 -13.71 -3.90 9.91
N PHE A 399 -13.62 -4.85 8.98
CA PHE A 399 -12.46 -5.03 8.12
C PHE A 399 -12.80 -4.65 6.68
N GLN A 400 -11.88 -3.98 6.04
CA GLN A 400 -11.89 -3.70 4.61
C GLN A 400 -10.50 -3.99 4.05
N HIS A 401 -10.41 -4.29 2.76
CA HIS A 401 -9.12 -4.41 2.09
C HIS A 401 -8.71 -3.08 1.48
N GLY A 402 -7.42 -2.81 1.51
CA GLY A 402 -6.83 -1.58 0.98
C GLY A 402 -5.54 -1.81 0.19
N ILE A 403 -5.26 -0.86 -0.69
CA ILE A 403 -4.01 -0.74 -1.42
C ILE A 403 -3.27 0.48 -0.85
N GLU A 404 -2.11 0.28 -0.24
CA GLU A 404 -1.27 1.38 0.24
C GLU A 404 -0.76 2.21 -0.93
N VAL A 405 -1.34 3.39 -1.17
CA VAL A 405 -0.95 4.31 -2.25
C VAL A 405 0.03 5.38 -1.81
N GLY A 406 0.09 5.66 -0.52
CA GLY A 406 1.01 6.63 0.07
C GLY A 406 1.23 6.39 1.56
N ASN A 407 2.36 6.86 2.07
CA ASN A 407 2.71 6.75 3.48
C ASN A 407 3.44 8.00 3.97
N LEU A 408 3.18 8.38 5.21
CA LEU A 408 3.81 9.49 5.92
C LEU A 408 4.49 8.99 7.18
N PHE A 409 5.76 9.40 7.37
CA PHE A 409 6.55 9.04 8.54
C PHE A 409 7.06 10.28 9.28
N LYS A 410 6.94 10.28 10.61
CA LYS A 410 7.77 11.10 11.49
C LYS A 410 9.02 10.30 11.84
N LEU A 411 10.14 10.57 11.17
CA LEU A 411 11.40 9.83 11.38
C LEU A 411 12.13 10.27 12.65
N GLY A 412 11.87 11.49 13.13
CA GLY A 412 12.61 12.11 14.22
C GLY A 412 14.07 12.37 13.82
N THR A 413 15.01 11.98 14.67
CA THR A 413 16.44 12.24 14.46
C THR A 413 17.25 11.00 14.04
N LYS A 414 16.58 9.90 13.66
CA LYS A 414 17.25 8.61 13.33
C LYS A 414 18.28 8.77 12.22
N TYR A 415 17.84 9.30 11.08
CA TYR A 415 18.70 9.43 9.89
C TYR A 415 19.68 10.58 9.99
N SER A 416 19.29 11.69 10.59
CA SER A 416 20.21 12.81 10.80
C SER A 416 21.39 12.41 11.69
N LYS A 417 21.17 11.63 12.74
CA LYS A 417 22.25 11.12 13.59
C LYS A 417 23.14 10.13 12.84
N SER A 418 22.59 9.16 12.12
CA SER A 418 23.37 8.15 11.41
C SER A 418 24.16 8.75 10.23
N MET A 419 23.61 9.78 9.56
CA MET A 419 24.22 10.43 8.40
C MET A 419 24.98 11.73 8.75
N ASN A 420 25.22 12.01 10.04
CA ASN A 420 25.94 13.20 10.54
C ASN A 420 25.32 14.53 10.08
N LEU A 421 24.00 14.60 9.97
CA LEU A 421 23.27 15.82 9.64
C LEU A 421 22.91 16.59 10.91
N TYR A 422 23.67 17.63 11.20
CA TYR A 422 23.52 18.50 12.38
C TYR A 422 23.41 19.96 11.96
N TYR A 423 22.83 20.77 12.83
CA TYR A 423 22.81 22.23 12.72
C TYR A 423 23.31 22.87 14.02
N THR A 424 23.73 24.13 13.96
CA THR A 424 24.10 24.92 15.13
C THR A 424 22.89 25.71 15.62
N ASP A 425 22.49 25.50 16.86
CA ASP A 425 21.38 26.22 17.49
C ASP A 425 21.75 27.66 17.91
N ALA A 426 20.80 28.40 18.48
CA ALA A 426 21.01 29.79 18.92
C ALA A 426 22.04 29.92 20.06
N ASN A 427 22.37 28.82 20.75
CA ASN A 427 23.34 28.74 21.82
C ASN A 427 24.70 28.20 21.37
N ASN A 428 24.94 28.11 20.05
CA ASN A 428 26.13 27.51 19.42
C ASN A 428 26.33 26.02 19.80
N GLN A 429 25.25 25.29 20.05
CA GLN A 429 25.29 23.85 20.27
C GLN A 429 24.88 23.09 19.01
N LEU A 430 25.57 21.97 18.74
CA LEU A 430 25.20 21.08 17.64
C LEU A 430 23.98 20.25 18.03
N GLN A 431 22.93 20.32 17.20
CA GLN A 431 21.70 19.58 17.35
C GLN A 431 21.42 18.72 16.11
N PRO A 432 20.91 17.51 16.25
CA PRO A 432 20.49 16.71 15.11
C PRO A 432 19.23 17.29 14.48
N VAL A 433 19.14 17.27 13.16
CA VAL A 433 17.97 17.73 12.41
C VAL A 433 16.80 16.74 12.60
N TRP A 434 15.59 17.24 12.73
CA TRP A 434 14.38 16.44 12.74
C TRP A 434 13.86 16.24 11.32
N MET A 435 13.53 14.99 10.99
CA MET A 435 13.16 14.61 9.62
C MET A 435 11.80 13.92 9.57
N GLY A 436 11.05 14.21 8.50
CA GLY A 436 9.91 13.43 8.04
C GLY A 436 10.17 12.81 6.68
N SER A 437 9.47 11.73 6.34
CA SER A 437 9.54 11.04 5.04
C SER A 437 8.14 10.77 4.52
N TYR A 438 7.90 11.03 3.24
CA TYR A 438 6.56 11.04 2.65
C TYR A 438 6.58 10.46 1.23
N GLY A 439 6.07 9.22 1.05
CA GLY A 439 6.10 8.49 -0.22
C GLY A 439 4.72 8.32 -0.86
N ILE A 440 4.64 8.42 -2.20
CA ILE A 440 3.48 8.05 -3.03
C ILE A 440 3.98 7.21 -4.19
N GLY A 441 3.39 6.03 -4.39
CA GLY A 441 3.65 5.18 -5.57
C GLY A 441 2.76 5.60 -6.75
N LEU A 442 3.35 6.19 -7.80
CA LEU A 442 2.58 6.77 -8.92
C LEU A 442 1.80 5.71 -9.70
N GLU A 443 2.48 4.63 -10.09
CA GLU A 443 1.84 3.53 -10.82
C GLU A 443 0.81 2.81 -9.97
N ARG A 444 1.04 2.73 -8.65
CA ARG A 444 0.09 2.14 -7.71
C ARG A 444 -1.18 2.99 -7.61
N CYS A 445 -1.05 4.33 -7.57
CA CYS A 445 -2.20 5.24 -7.68
C CYS A 445 -2.97 5.02 -9.00
N MET A 446 -2.26 4.94 -10.13
CA MET A 446 -2.88 4.68 -11.43
C MET A 446 -3.66 3.35 -11.45
N ALA A 447 -3.09 2.29 -10.87
CA ALA A 447 -3.74 0.99 -10.77
C ALA A 447 -4.96 1.02 -9.83
N ALA A 448 -4.85 1.69 -8.69
CA ALA A 448 -5.94 1.84 -7.73
C ALA A 448 -7.12 2.62 -8.33
N VAL A 449 -6.84 3.69 -9.09
CA VAL A 449 -7.90 4.42 -9.81
C VAL A 449 -8.57 3.52 -10.86
N ALA A 450 -7.80 2.77 -11.64
CA ALA A 450 -8.36 1.83 -12.62
C ALA A 450 -9.18 0.71 -11.96
N ASP A 451 -8.82 0.32 -10.73
CA ASP A 451 -9.54 -0.68 -9.96
C ASP A 451 -10.86 -0.16 -9.39
N GLN A 452 -10.87 1.08 -8.89
CA GLN A 452 -12.09 1.68 -8.33
C GLN A 452 -13.04 2.22 -9.41
N HIS A 453 -12.51 2.63 -10.55
CA HIS A 453 -13.25 3.33 -11.60
C HIS A 453 -13.24 2.55 -12.92
N HIS A 454 -14.04 1.50 -13.00
CA HIS A 454 -14.25 0.73 -14.22
C HIS A 454 -15.67 0.18 -14.33
N ASP A 455 -16.00 -0.34 -15.50
CA ASP A 455 -17.17 -1.16 -15.75
C ASP A 455 -16.82 -2.30 -16.74
N ASP A 456 -17.80 -3.06 -17.19
CA ASP A 456 -17.61 -4.17 -18.14
C ASP A 456 -17.01 -3.73 -19.48
N PHE A 457 -17.08 -2.45 -19.82
CA PHE A 457 -16.59 -1.90 -21.09
C PHE A 457 -15.16 -1.40 -21.02
N GLY A 458 -14.69 -0.98 -19.83
CA GLY A 458 -13.35 -0.44 -19.66
C GLY A 458 -13.22 0.50 -18.48
N ILE A 459 -12.13 1.27 -18.47
CA ILE A 459 -11.80 2.19 -17.40
C ILE A 459 -12.67 3.45 -17.48
N LYS A 460 -12.92 4.07 -16.33
CA LYS A 460 -13.62 5.36 -16.17
C LYS A 460 -12.71 6.37 -15.47
N TRP A 461 -11.66 6.81 -16.14
CA TRP A 461 -10.73 7.76 -15.53
C TRP A 461 -11.42 9.04 -15.08
N PRO A 462 -11.12 9.56 -13.86
CA PRO A 462 -11.39 10.94 -13.53
C PRO A 462 -10.89 11.88 -14.63
N VAL A 463 -11.66 12.91 -14.97
CA VAL A 463 -11.40 13.79 -16.13
C VAL A 463 -9.99 14.39 -16.10
N GLU A 464 -9.48 14.68 -14.88
CA GLU A 464 -8.18 15.31 -14.68
C GLU A 464 -7.01 14.42 -15.10
N ILE A 465 -7.13 13.09 -14.95
CA ILE A 465 -6.06 12.12 -15.28
C ILE A 465 -6.33 11.27 -16.52
N ALA A 466 -7.50 11.37 -17.12
CA ALA A 466 -7.81 10.64 -18.36
C ALA A 466 -6.74 10.87 -19.44
N PRO A 467 -6.36 9.85 -20.24
CA PRO A 467 -5.30 9.99 -21.25
C PRO A 467 -5.64 11.07 -22.27
N PHE A 468 -6.93 11.25 -22.57
CA PHE A 468 -7.52 12.37 -23.30
C PHE A 468 -8.86 12.71 -22.69
N ARG A 469 -9.20 14.00 -22.60
CA ARG A 469 -10.51 14.42 -22.09
C ARG A 469 -11.62 14.16 -23.12
N LEU A 470 -11.30 14.24 -24.41
CA LEU A 470 -12.27 14.17 -25.49
C LEU A 470 -11.79 13.26 -26.62
N ALA A 471 -12.69 12.43 -27.14
CA ALA A 471 -12.50 11.67 -28.38
C ALA A 471 -13.44 12.21 -29.47
N ILE A 472 -12.91 12.38 -30.68
CA ILE A 472 -13.67 12.68 -31.90
C ILE A 472 -13.64 11.43 -32.78
N VAL A 473 -14.82 10.91 -33.13
CA VAL A 473 -14.95 9.65 -33.83
C VAL A 473 -15.85 9.80 -35.08
N PRO A 474 -15.30 9.97 -36.28
CA PRO A 474 -16.07 9.87 -37.51
C PRO A 474 -16.49 8.41 -37.72
N VAL A 475 -17.80 8.20 -37.99
CA VAL A 475 -18.40 6.88 -38.18
C VAL A 475 -17.96 6.26 -39.50
N SER A 476 -17.80 7.08 -40.55
CA SER A 476 -17.39 6.64 -41.89
C SER A 476 -16.33 7.56 -42.48
N LEU A 477 -15.17 6.99 -42.81
CA LEU A 477 -14.12 7.71 -43.52
C LEU A 477 -14.39 7.85 -45.03
N LYS A 478 -15.47 7.20 -45.54
CA LYS A 478 -15.91 7.32 -46.95
C LYS A 478 -16.85 8.51 -47.15
N ASP A 479 -17.34 9.09 -46.04
CA ASP A 479 -18.20 10.26 -46.03
C ASP A 479 -17.31 11.50 -45.80
N GLU A 480 -17.08 12.25 -46.91
CA GLU A 480 -16.17 13.40 -46.90
C GLU A 480 -16.64 14.50 -45.93
N GLU A 481 -17.96 14.64 -45.73
CA GLU A 481 -18.52 15.62 -44.81
C GLU A 481 -18.24 15.25 -43.34
N GLN A 482 -18.40 13.97 -42.97
CA GLN A 482 -18.01 13.48 -41.62
C GLN A 482 -16.53 13.69 -41.36
N VAL A 483 -15.68 13.35 -42.32
CA VAL A 483 -14.23 13.52 -42.21
C VAL A 483 -13.85 14.99 -42.06
N LYS A 484 -14.50 15.88 -42.83
CA LYS A 484 -14.25 17.32 -42.76
C LYS A 484 -14.63 17.86 -41.37
N ILE A 485 -15.85 17.61 -40.88
CA ILE A 485 -16.31 18.09 -39.56
C ILE A 485 -15.39 17.54 -38.46
N ALA A 486 -15.03 16.24 -38.48
CA ALA A 486 -14.15 15.65 -37.50
C ALA A 486 -12.75 16.30 -37.49
N ASN A 487 -12.20 16.64 -38.66
CA ASN A 487 -10.94 17.36 -38.74
C ASN A 487 -11.05 18.82 -38.29
N ASP A 488 -12.15 19.52 -38.64
CA ASP A 488 -12.38 20.90 -38.21
C ASP A 488 -12.43 20.99 -36.67
N LEU A 489 -13.14 20.08 -36.01
CA LEU A 489 -13.19 19.96 -34.54
C LEU A 489 -11.81 19.62 -33.93
N TYR A 490 -11.08 18.73 -34.58
CA TYR A 490 -9.75 18.35 -34.13
C TYR A 490 -8.75 19.52 -34.22
N GLU A 491 -8.73 20.26 -35.33
CA GLU A 491 -7.86 21.43 -35.49
C GLU A 491 -8.25 22.55 -34.53
N PHE A 492 -9.55 22.77 -34.29
CA PHE A 492 -10.00 23.69 -33.23
C PHE A 492 -9.43 23.32 -31.86
N CYS A 493 -9.56 22.06 -31.47
CA CYS A 493 -9.00 21.60 -30.18
C CYS A 493 -7.47 21.77 -30.13
N LYS A 494 -6.78 21.54 -31.24
CA LYS A 494 -5.33 21.67 -31.33
C LYS A 494 -4.87 23.13 -31.21
N GLU A 495 -5.57 24.06 -31.85
CA GLU A 495 -5.30 25.51 -31.77
C GLU A 495 -5.43 26.01 -30.33
N HIS A 496 -6.44 25.48 -29.58
CA HIS A 496 -6.67 25.81 -28.17
C HIS A 496 -5.82 24.97 -27.21
N LYS A 497 -4.90 24.10 -27.71
CA LYS A 497 -4.06 23.20 -26.93
C LYS A 497 -4.85 22.21 -26.04
N PHE A 498 -6.07 21.87 -26.45
CA PHE A 498 -6.90 20.88 -25.78
C PHE A 498 -6.40 19.46 -26.06
N ASP A 499 -6.35 18.60 -25.02
CA ASP A 499 -5.87 17.22 -25.13
C ASP A 499 -6.96 16.30 -25.68
N VAL A 500 -7.00 16.18 -27.03
CA VAL A 500 -8.01 15.46 -27.79
C VAL A 500 -7.42 14.33 -28.62
N ILE A 501 -8.20 13.26 -28.80
CA ILE A 501 -7.89 12.15 -29.70
C ILE A 501 -8.89 12.10 -30.86
N LEU A 502 -8.40 11.97 -32.08
CA LEU A 502 -9.19 11.74 -33.28
C LEU A 502 -9.00 10.29 -33.76
N ASP A 503 -10.09 9.51 -33.77
CA ASP A 503 -10.04 8.14 -34.32
C ASP A 503 -10.29 8.13 -35.84
N ASP A 504 -9.25 8.48 -36.56
CA ASP A 504 -9.20 8.50 -38.04
C ASP A 504 -8.75 7.16 -38.67
N ARG A 505 -8.83 6.04 -37.92
CA ARG A 505 -8.53 4.70 -38.43
C ARG A 505 -9.64 4.19 -39.34
N ASN A 506 -9.28 3.41 -40.32
CA ASN A 506 -10.25 2.73 -41.19
C ASN A 506 -10.81 1.46 -40.50
N GLU A 507 -11.50 1.65 -39.37
CA GLU A 507 -12.09 0.60 -38.56
C GLU A 507 -13.62 0.72 -38.51
N ARG A 508 -14.30 -0.39 -38.15
CA ARG A 508 -15.75 -0.37 -37.95
C ARG A 508 -16.11 0.52 -36.77
N PRO A 509 -17.22 1.29 -36.81
CA PRO A 509 -17.63 2.17 -35.74
C PRO A 509 -17.67 1.50 -34.35
N GLY A 510 -18.22 0.27 -34.28
CA GLY A 510 -18.28 -0.48 -33.02
C GLY A 510 -16.91 -0.85 -32.45
N VAL A 511 -15.85 -0.98 -33.27
CA VAL A 511 -14.48 -1.15 -32.77
C VAL A 511 -13.97 0.15 -32.20
N LYS A 512 -14.14 1.27 -32.93
CA LYS A 512 -13.74 2.61 -32.47
C LYS A 512 -14.37 2.97 -31.12
N PHE A 513 -15.69 2.73 -30.98
CA PHE A 513 -16.41 3.03 -29.74
C PHE A 513 -15.90 2.20 -28.55
N LYS A 514 -15.75 0.89 -28.75
CA LYS A 514 -15.22 -0.01 -27.72
C LYS A 514 -13.80 0.34 -27.31
N ASP A 515 -12.96 0.78 -28.25
CA ASP A 515 -11.60 1.20 -27.93
C ASP A 515 -11.61 2.47 -27.05
N MET A 516 -12.47 3.46 -27.37
CA MET A 516 -12.60 4.69 -26.56
C MET A 516 -13.16 4.40 -25.17
N GLU A 517 -14.10 3.46 -25.06
CA GLU A 517 -14.64 2.99 -23.77
C GLU A 517 -13.58 2.25 -22.96
N LEU A 518 -12.81 1.35 -23.61
CA LEU A 518 -11.76 0.58 -22.93
C LEU A 518 -10.63 1.45 -22.40
N ILE A 519 -10.15 2.43 -23.20
CA ILE A 519 -9.11 3.36 -22.75
C ILE A 519 -9.63 4.43 -21.80
N GLY A 520 -10.95 4.55 -21.65
CA GLY A 520 -11.58 5.41 -20.64
C GLY A 520 -11.55 6.90 -20.98
N VAL A 521 -11.83 7.29 -22.23
CA VAL A 521 -11.97 8.70 -22.57
C VAL A 521 -13.31 9.23 -22.04
N PRO A 522 -13.31 10.29 -21.19
CA PRO A 522 -14.53 10.79 -20.52
C PRO A 522 -15.63 11.25 -21.47
N TYR A 523 -15.26 11.97 -22.51
CA TYR A 523 -16.25 12.53 -23.47
C TYR A 523 -15.95 12.09 -24.89
N ARG A 524 -17.02 11.79 -25.65
CA ARG A 524 -16.89 11.41 -27.06
C ARG A 524 -17.87 12.19 -27.92
N ILE A 525 -17.35 12.79 -28.99
CA ILE A 525 -18.15 13.33 -30.10
C ILE A 525 -18.17 12.28 -31.22
N THR A 526 -19.36 11.80 -31.54
CA THR A 526 -19.57 10.89 -32.68
C THR A 526 -20.08 11.71 -33.86
N VAL A 527 -19.26 11.76 -34.92
CA VAL A 527 -19.61 12.40 -36.22
C VAL A 527 -20.23 11.34 -37.11
N GLY A 528 -21.56 11.29 -37.15
CA GLY A 528 -22.33 10.23 -37.80
C GLY A 528 -23.42 10.79 -38.73
N ARG A 529 -24.51 10.04 -38.91
CA ARG A 529 -25.59 10.39 -39.82
C ARG A 529 -26.35 11.67 -39.45
N GLY A 530 -26.32 12.07 -38.16
CA GLY A 530 -26.95 13.28 -37.65
C GLY A 530 -26.45 14.58 -38.28
N ILE A 531 -25.27 14.57 -38.95
CA ILE A 531 -24.73 15.74 -39.64
C ILE A 531 -25.69 16.29 -40.70
N LYS A 532 -26.51 15.43 -41.33
CA LYS A 532 -27.53 15.83 -42.29
C LYS A 532 -28.65 16.70 -41.69
N GLU A 533 -28.81 16.61 -40.38
CA GLU A 533 -29.73 17.39 -39.56
C GLU A 533 -28.99 18.49 -38.76
N GLY A 534 -27.70 18.70 -39.07
CA GLY A 534 -26.86 19.66 -38.34
C GLY A 534 -26.51 19.27 -36.90
N LYS A 535 -26.52 17.96 -36.60
CA LYS A 535 -26.31 17.45 -35.23
C LYS A 535 -25.15 16.44 -35.14
N LEU A 536 -24.52 16.40 -33.96
CA LEU A 536 -23.53 15.43 -33.53
C LEU A 536 -24.02 14.70 -32.27
N GLU A 537 -23.59 13.47 -32.03
CA GLU A 537 -23.83 12.74 -30.78
C GLU A 537 -22.71 13.06 -29.80
N TRP A 538 -23.08 13.55 -28.64
CA TRP A 538 -22.20 13.70 -27.47
C TRP A 538 -22.44 12.56 -26.51
N THR A 539 -21.39 11.88 -26.07
CA THR A 539 -21.49 10.79 -25.08
C THR A 539 -20.64 11.13 -23.88
N ASP A 540 -21.24 11.04 -22.69
CA ASP A 540 -20.55 11.06 -21.40
C ASP A 540 -20.26 9.61 -20.97
N ARG A 541 -19.01 9.28 -20.75
CA ARG A 541 -18.54 7.93 -20.37
C ARG A 541 -18.95 7.54 -18.95
N TYR A 542 -19.04 8.52 -18.04
CA TYR A 542 -19.39 8.28 -16.65
C TYR A 542 -20.86 7.91 -16.46
N THR A 543 -21.72 8.73 -17.03
CA THR A 543 -23.19 8.54 -16.92
C THR A 543 -23.73 7.56 -17.96
N GLY A 544 -23.00 7.36 -19.07
CA GLY A 544 -23.47 6.65 -20.24
C GLY A 544 -24.50 7.43 -21.06
N GLU A 545 -24.75 8.69 -20.69
CA GLU A 545 -25.72 9.55 -21.36
C GLU A 545 -25.24 9.92 -22.76
N LYS A 546 -26.21 9.91 -23.71
CA LYS A 546 -26.02 10.33 -25.09
C LYS A 546 -26.98 11.45 -25.41
N THR A 547 -26.44 12.57 -25.82
CA THR A 547 -27.21 13.74 -26.20
C THR A 547 -26.88 14.15 -27.63
N GLU A 548 -27.86 14.72 -28.33
CA GLU A 548 -27.63 15.37 -29.61
C GLU A 548 -27.28 16.84 -29.39
N ILE A 549 -26.23 17.32 -30.03
CA ILE A 549 -25.78 18.70 -29.96
C ILE A 549 -25.69 19.29 -31.37
N ALA A 550 -26.09 20.53 -31.56
CA ALA A 550 -25.93 21.21 -32.85
C ALA A 550 -24.45 21.41 -33.18
N ILE A 551 -24.08 21.31 -34.46
CA ILE A 551 -22.68 21.47 -34.89
C ILE A 551 -22.14 22.86 -34.50
N GLU A 552 -22.99 23.89 -34.51
CA GLU A 552 -22.61 25.25 -34.11
C GLU A 552 -22.34 25.39 -32.60
N ASP A 553 -23.03 24.58 -31.75
CA ASP A 553 -22.92 24.65 -30.29
C ASP A 553 -21.80 23.78 -29.74
N VAL A 554 -21.30 22.78 -30.51
CA VAL A 554 -20.33 21.80 -30.05
C VAL A 554 -19.01 22.43 -29.59
N TYR A 555 -18.61 23.52 -30.22
CA TYR A 555 -17.38 24.24 -29.87
C TYR A 555 -17.43 24.81 -28.45
N SER A 556 -18.57 25.41 -28.08
CA SER A 556 -18.76 25.94 -26.73
C SER A 556 -18.83 24.83 -25.69
N GLU A 557 -19.35 23.65 -26.04
CA GLU A 557 -19.38 22.50 -25.15
C GLU A 557 -17.97 21.90 -24.93
N ILE A 558 -17.17 21.87 -25.99
CA ILE A 558 -15.75 21.50 -25.88
C ILE A 558 -15.03 22.45 -24.91
N GLU A 559 -15.19 23.75 -25.07
CA GLU A 559 -14.55 24.75 -24.19
C GLU A 559 -14.92 24.54 -22.72
N LYS A 560 -16.21 24.24 -22.40
CA LYS A 560 -16.64 23.94 -21.04
C LYS A 560 -15.91 22.74 -20.44
N VAL A 561 -15.76 21.63 -21.20
CA VAL A 561 -15.05 20.43 -20.74
C VAL A 561 -13.58 20.73 -20.41
N PHE A 562 -12.95 21.64 -21.12
CA PHE A 562 -11.55 22.00 -20.88
C PHE A 562 -11.36 23.14 -19.89
N ALA A 563 -12.43 23.87 -19.55
CA ALA A 563 -12.44 24.87 -18.48
C ALA A 563 -12.60 24.26 -17.06
N MET A 564 -13.09 23.01 -16.99
CA MET A 564 -13.14 22.21 -15.77
C MET A 564 -11.72 21.75 -15.38
#